data_a998e4407b46b669380006ad2ddd92db
#
_entry.id   a998e4407b46b669380006ad2ddd92db
#
_cell.length_a   1.000
_cell.length_b   1.000
_cell.length_c   1.000
_cell.angle_alpha   90.00
_cell.angle_beta   90.00
_cell.angle_gamma   90.00
#
_symmetry.space_group_name_H-M   'P 1'
#
loop_
_entity.id
_entity.type
_entity.pdbx_description
1 polymer ?
#
loop_
_entity_poly.entity_id
_entity_poly.type
_entity_poly.pdbx_seq_one_letter_code
_entity_poly.pdbx_strand_id
1 'polypeptide(L)'
;MGFQPPYNSVSFGDFTGNDTLIQWFGLLNKKYGVRGEAAIVYKMHGNSITHNVDEYKALENLMNGLQSNDKAYIYHCYNHYMCPIGFERTPVHPIDAYSMMADISEFDTWIIIGEISKCYPCFHVKKWQDIVTDINCAFPQFFNIRKSDLGIQEKTSKAFTEGKHKGGNLHCLIEFKSI
;
A
#
# COMPACT_ATOMS: atom_id res chain seq x y z
N MET A 1 -13.52 -7.89 20.78
CA MET A 1 -14.43 -6.81 21.21
C MET A 1 -15.80 -7.08 20.58
N GLY A 2 -16.86 -7.28 21.38
CA GLY A 2 -18.23 -7.40 20.86
C GLY A 2 -18.70 -6.04 20.35
N PHE A 3 -19.38 -6.02 19.21
CA PHE A 3 -20.05 -4.81 18.75
C PHE A 3 -21.15 -4.46 19.75
N GLN A 4 -21.10 -3.26 20.31
CA GLN A 4 -22.12 -2.72 21.19
C GLN A 4 -23.08 -1.85 20.36
N PRO A 5 -24.38 -1.76 20.70
CA PRO A 5 -25.24 -0.78 20.07
C PRO A 5 -24.62 0.63 20.11
N PRO A 6 -24.72 1.43 19.05
CA PRO A 6 -25.56 1.32 17.86
C PRO A 6 -24.96 0.51 16.68
N TYR A 7 -23.91 -0.26 16.89
CA TYR A 7 -23.16 -0.96 15.84
C TYR A 7 -23.65 -2.37 15.54
N ASN A 8 -24.90 -2.69 15.91
CA ASN A 8 -25.51 -3.99 15.65
C ASN A 8 -25.72 -4.28 14.15
N SER A 9 -25.69 -3.25 13.31
CA SER A 9 -25.64 -3.37 11.87
C SER A 9 -24.72 -2.31 11.30
N VAL A 10 -23.60 -2.70 10.72
CA VAL A 10 -22.75 -1.80 9.94
C VAL A 10 -23.25 -1.86 8.50
N SER A 11 -23.91 -0.79 8.07
CA SER A 11 -24.16 -0.57 6.65
C SER A 11 -22.85 -0.05 6.03
N PHE A 12 -22.20 -0.88 5.24
CA PHE A 12 -21.09 -0.41 4.42
C PHE A 12 -21.67 0.49 3.33
N GLY A 13 -21.31 1.77 3.36
CA GLY A 13 -21.64 2.72 2.29
C GLY A 13 -20.88 2.43 1.01
N ASP A 14 -21.08 3.31 0.03
CA ASP A 14 -20.37 3.27 -1.25
C ASP A 14 -18.84 3.31 -1.05
N PHE A 15 -18.13 2.80 -2.03
CA PHE A 15 -16.68 2.72 -2.04
C PHE A 15 -16.05 4.10 -1.77
N THR A 16 -15.22 4.20 -0.75
CA THR A 16 -14.56 5.45 -0.36
C THR A 16 -13.16 5.53 -0.94
N GLY A 17 -12.76 6.74 -1.38
CA GLY A 17 -11.40 6.99 -1.87
C GLY A 17 -10.38 7.16 -0.74
N ASN A 18 -9.10 7.21 -1.12
CA ASN A 18 -7.98 7.39 -0.18
C ASN A 18 -8.12 8.65 0.68
N ASP A 19 -8.54 9.77 0.07
CA ASP A 19 -8.71 11.03 0.78
C ASP A 19 -9.81 10.94 1.85
N THR A 20 -10.89 10.22 1.57
CA THR A 20 -11.96 9.98 2.54
C THR A 20 -11.47 9.15 3.72
N LEU A 21 -10.64 8.13 3.47
CA LEU A 21 -10.05 7.31 4.53
C LEU A 21 -9.17 8.15 5.46
N ILE A 22 -8.35 9.04 4.90
CA ILE A 22 -7.51 9.98 5.66
C ILE A 22 -8.38 10.93 6.50
N GLN A 23 -9.44 11.49 5.90
CA GLN A 23 -10.39 12.36 6.63
C GLN A 23 -11.08 11.62 7.77
N TRP A 24 -11.52 10.37 7.56
CA TRP A 24 -12.14 9.57 8.60
C TRP A 24 -11.19 9.30 9.77
N PHE A 25 -9.93 9.04 9.49
CA PHE A 25 -8.93 8.89 10.55
C PHE A 25 -8.84 10.14 11.41
N GLY A 26 -8.79 11.34 10.81
CA GLY A 26 -8.82 12.61 11.54
C GLY A 26 -10.10 12.82 12.36
N LEU A 27 -11.26 12.47 11.81
CA LEU A 27 -12.54 12.56 12.52
C LEU A 27 -12.60 11.61 13.73
N LEU A 28 -12.09 10.38 13.57
CA LEU A 28 -12.01 9.41 14.67
C LEU A 28 -11.07 9.88 15.77
N ASN A 29 -9.90 10.42 15.42
CA ASN A 29 -8.96 11.00 16.38
C ASN A 29 -9.64 12.11 17.20
N LYS A 30 -10.32 13.03 16.53
CA LYS A 30 -11.07 14.10 17.20
C LYS A 30 -12.16 13.55 18.12
N LYS A 31 -12.91 12.55 17.65
CA LYS A 31 -14.00 11.94 18.43
C LYS A 31 -13.52 11.27 19.71
N TYR A 32 -12.37 10.62 19.65
CA TYR A 32 -11.83 9.86 20.79
C TYR A 32 -10.78 10.64 21.60
N GLY A 33 -10.52 11.89 21.25
CA GLY A 33 -9.55 12.73 21.98
C GLY A 33 -8.11 12.25 21.86
N VAL A 34 -7.78 11.51 20.78
CA VAL A 34 -6.44 11.04 20.48
C VAL A 34 -5.82 11.89 19.38
N ARG A 35 -4.49 11.92 19.32
CA ARG A 35 -3.77 12.64 18.28
C ARG A 35 -3.17 11.65 17.28
N GLY A 36 -3.28 11.98 16.02
CA GLY A 36 -2.69 11.18 14.96
C GLY A 36 -2.82 11.89 13.62
N GLU A 37 -1.98 11.52 12.69
CA GLU A 37 -1.93 12.03 11.33
C GLU A 37 -1.99 10.87 10.34
N ALA A 38 -2.60 11.11 9.17
CA ALA A 38 -2.59 10.18 8.06
C ALA A 38 -2.23 10.93 6.78
N ALA A 39 -1.35 10.35 5.98
CA ALA A 39 -0.89 10.94 4.74
C ALA A 39 -0.56 9.88 3.67
N ILE A 40 -0.71 10.26 2.40
CA ILE A 40 -0.15 9.47 1.29
C ILE A 40 1.35 9.71 1.28
N VAL A 41 2.12 8.64 1.45
CA VAL A 41 3.60 8.70 1.56
C VAL A 41 4.32 8.22 0.31
N TYR A 42 3.64 7.47 -0.56
CA TYR A 42 4.17 7.11 -1.88
C TYR A 42 3.03 6.95 -2.89
N LYS A 43 3.04 7.79 -3.92
CA LYS A 43 2.07 7.79 -5.02
C LYS A 43 2.63 8.54 -6.22
N MET A 44 2.57 7.93 -7.40
CA MET A 44 3.21 8.46 -8.61
C MET A 44 2.22 9.04 -9.63
N HIS A 45 0.92 8.74 -9.54
CA HIS A 45 -0.07 9.16 -10.52
C HIS A 45 -1.36 9.69 -9.90
N GLY A 46 -2.08 10.52 -10.64
CA GLY A 46 -3.36 11.10 -10.23
C GLY A 46 -3.21 12.28 -9.29
N ASN A 47 -4.23 12.55 -8.47
CA ASN A 47 -4.20 13.61 -7.47
C ASN A 47 -3.33 13.20 -6.27
N SER A 48 -2.78 14.20 -5.57
CA SER A 48 -1.96 13.98 -4.36
C SER A 48 -0.72 13.12 -4.61
N ILE A 49 -0.03 13.35 -5.74
CA ILE A 49 1.27 12.71 -6.02
C ILE A 49 2.30 13.13 -4.97
N THR A 50 3.15 12.19 -4.57
CA THR A 50 4.28 12.48 -3.68
C THR A 50 5.45 13.05 -4.47
N HIS A 51 5.97 14.19 -4.02
CA HIS A 51 7.13 14.83 -4.64
C HIS A 51 8.41 14.50 -3.87
N ASN A 52 9.52 14.32 -4.56
CA ASN A 52 10.83 14.04 -3.99
C ASN A 52 10.90 12.75 -3.16
N VAL A 53 10.04 11.78 -3.48
CA VAL A 53 10.05 10.44 -2.89
C VAL A 53 10.19 9.44 -4.04
N ASP A 54 11.38 8.89 -4.19
CA ASP A 54 11.64 7.77 -5.08
C ASP A 54 11.34 6.43 -4.39
N GLU A 55 11.49 5.34 -5.12
CA GLU A 55 11.20 3.98 -4.63
C GLU A 55 12.10 3.55 -3.46
N TYR A 56 13.36 4.01 -3.44
CA TYR A 56 14.31 3.70 -2.37
C TYR A 56 13.95 4.44 -1.09
N LYS A 57 13.63 5.72 -1.21
CA LYS A 57 13.20 6.54 -0.07
C LYS A 57 11.86 6.08 0.49
N ALA A 58 10.95 5.66 -0.39
CA ALA A 58 9.67 5.09 0.01
C ALA A 58 9.86 3.77 0.78
N LEU A 59 10.76 2.90 0.31
CA LEU A 59 11.10 1.66 0.99
C LEU A 59 11.75 1.91 2.36
N GLU A 60 12.74 2.79 2.42
CA GLU A 60 13.42 3.16 3.67
C GLU A 60 12.41 3.67 4.72
N ASN A 61 11.53 4.59 4.30
CA ASN A 61 10.50 5.15 5.16
C ASN A 61 9.51 4.08 5.64
N LEU A 62 9.10 3.17 4.75
CA LEU A 62 8.21 2.07 5.09
C LEU A 62 8.87 1.12 6.09
N MET A 63 10.11 0.67 5.85
CA MET A 63 10.82 -0.24 6.75
C MET A 63 11.03 0.37 8.14
N ASN A 64 11.47 1.63 8.18
CA ASN A 64 11.65 2.36 9.45
C ASN A 64 10.32 2.51 10.20
N GLY A 65 9.24 2.79 9.47
CA GLY A 65 7.92 2.92 10.08
C GLY A 65 7.32 1.60 10.55
N LEU A 66 7.56 0.49 9.84
CA LEU A 66 7.12 -0.84 10.28
C LEU A 66 7.85 -1.35 11.53
N GLN A 67 9.02 -0.80 11.83
CA GLN A 67 9.76 -1.06 13.07
C GLN A 67 9.35 -0.12 14.22
N SER A 68 8.55 0.89 13.93
CA SER A 68 8.05 1.85 14.92
C SER A 68 6.74 1.37 15.54
N ASN A 69 6.51 1.72 16.79
CA ASN A 69 5.27 1.38 17.50
C ASN A 69 4.14 2.40 17.26
N ASP A 70 4.43 3.50 16.58
CA ASP A 70 3.51 4.64 16.39
C ASP A 70 2.95 4.73 14.96
N LYS A 71 3.33 3.80 14.07
CA LYS A 71 2.94 3.83 12.66
C LYS A 71 2.24 2.56 12.19
N ALA A 72 1.32 2.77 11.25
CA ALA A 72 0.66 1.71 10.50
C ALA A 72 0.51 2.12 9.04
N TYR A 73 0.39 1.15 8.15
CA TYR A 73 0.37 1.41 6.71
C TYR A 73 -0.79 0.71 6.03
N ILE A 74 -1.29 1.36 4.97
CA ILE A 74 -2.19 0.77 4.01
C ILE A 74 -1.57 0.91 2.62
N TYR A 75 -1.46 -0.19 1.90
CA TYR A 75 -1.19 -0.22 0.48
C TYR A 75 -2.50 -0.39 -0.28
N HIS A 76 -2.87 0.60 -1.09
CA HIS A 76 -4.04 0.59 -1.94
C HIS A 76 -3.69 0.13 -3.36
N CYS A 77 -4.30 -0.94 -3.81
CA CYS A 77 -4.23 -1.41 -5.18
C CYS A 77 -5.61 -1.88 -5.66
N TYR A 78 -6.03 -1.50 -6.85
CA TYR A 78 -7.25 -1.99 -7.51
C TYR A 78 -8.51 -2.05 -6.61
N ASN A 79 -8.90 -0.96 -5.98
CA ASN A 79 -10.04 -0.92 -5.05
C ASN A 79 -9.91 -1.93 -3.89
N HIS A 80 -8.69 -2.27 -3.52
CA HIS A 80 -8.40 -3.19 -2.45
C HIS A 80 -7.35 -2.59 -1.54
N TYR A 81 -7.54 -2.76 -0.23
CA TYR A 81 -6.62 -2.29 0.78
C TYR A 81 -5.90 -3.47 1.42
N MET A 82 -4.59 -3.42 1.40
CA MET A 82 -3.68 -4.38 2.02
C MET A 82 -2.92 -3.68 3.14
N CYS A 83 -2.62 -4.38 4.23
CA CYS A 83 -1.89 -3.82 5.36
C CYS A 83 -0.45 -4.34 5.37
N PRO A 84 0.57 -3.56 4.97
CA PRO A 84 1.96 -3.86 5.28
C PRO A 84 2.14 -3.96 6.80
N ILE A 85 2.64 -5.10 7.29
CA ILE A 85 2.79 -5.39 8.71
C ILE A 85 4.22 -5.77 9.11
N GLY A 86 5.10 -5.96 8.14
CA GLY A 86 6.49 -6.29 8.35
C GLY A 86 7.24 -6.40 7.03
N PHE A 87 8.53 -6.69 7.13
CA PHE A 87 9.36 -6.94 5.95
C PHE A 87 10.43 -7.97 6.26
N GLU A 88 10.96 -8.56 5.21
CA GLU A 88 12.12 -9.44 5.22
C GLU A 88 13.05 -9.06 4.07
N ARG A 89 14.35 -9.17 4.30
CA ARG A 89 15.38 -8.96 3.27
C ARG A 89 16.11 -10.27 3.02
N THR A 90 16.11 -10.71 1.78
CA THR A 90 16.81 -11.92 1.36
C THR A 90 17.91 -11.56 0.36
N PRO A 91 19.12 -12.09 0.50
CA PRO A 91 20.19 -11.84 -0.45
C PRO A 91 19.79 -12.42 -1.83
N VAL A 92 20.12 -11.66 -2.89
CA VAL A 92 19.91 -12.11 -4.27
C VAL A 92 20.78 -13.34 -4.57
N HIS A 93 22.00 -13.37 -4.03
CA HIS A 93 22.88 -14.51 -4.13
C HIS A 93 23.06 -15.19 -2.77
N PRO A 94 22.92 -16.53 -2.68
CA PRO A 94 22.98 -17.26 -1.40
C PRO A 94 24.29 -17.05 -0.63
N ILE A 95 25.40 -16.79 -1.33
CA ILE A 95 26.72 -16.56 -0.70
C ILE A 95 26.72 -15.28 0.15
N ASP A 96 25.90 -14.28 -0.24
CA ASP A 96 25.83 -12.98 0.44
C ASP A 96 25.06 -13.06 1.77
N ALA A 97 24.35 -14.16 2.01
CA ALA A 97 23.67 -14.40 3.28
C ALA A 97 24.63 -14.41 4.49
N TYR A 98 25.89 -14.70 4.23
CA TYR A 98 26.94 -14.75 5.25
C TYR A 98 27.90 -13.56 5.17
N SER A 99 27.70 -12.64 4.23
CA SER A 99 28.52 -11.46 4.07
C SER A 99 28.03 -10.34 5.00
N MET A 100 28.88 -9.89 5.90
CA MET A 100 28.61 -8.72 6.74
C MET A 100 28.73 -7.40 5.98
N MET A 101 29.14 -7.41 4.71
CA MET A 101 29.49 -6.25 3.89
C MET A 101 28.60 -6.12 2.63
N ALA A 102 27.52 -6.91 2.53
CA ALA A 102 26.64 -6.86 1.36
C ALA A 102 25.88 -5.53 1.27
N ASP A 103 25.89 -4.91 0.09
CA ASP A 103 25.17 -3.68 -0.18
C ASP A 103 23.64 -3.91 -0.15
N ILE A 104 22.89 -2.84 0.13
CA ILE A 104 21.43 -2.87 0.14
C ILE A 104 20.86 -3.34 -1.21
N SER A 105 21.51 -2.98 -2.32
CA SER A 105 21.15 -3.41 -3.68
C SER A 105 21.30 -4.92 -3.93
N GLU A 106 22.03 -5.63 -3.08
CA GLU A 106 22.23 -7.09 -3.17
C GLU A 106 21.14 -7.89 -2.46
N PHE A 107 20.12 -7.20 -1.92
CA PHE A 107 18.98 -7.83 -1.24
C PHE A 107 17.67 -7.56 -1.93
N ASP A 108 16.89 -8.60 -2.10
CA ASP A 108 15.46 -8.47 -2.36
C ASP A 108 14.72 -8.13 -1.06
N THR A 109 13.87 -7.12 -1.10
CA THR A 109 13.01 -6.80 0.03
C THR A 109 11.59 -7.29 -0.21
N TRP A 110 11.09 -8.07 0.74
CA TRP A 110 9.76 -8.63 0.75
C TRP A 110 8.92 -7.95 1.81
N ILE A 111 7.76 -7.45 1.43
CA ILE A 111 6.81 -6.83 2.35
C ILE A 111 5.79 -7.88 2.77
N ILE A 112 5.68 -8.09 4.08
CA ILE A 112 4.67 -8.97 4.67
C ILE A 112 3.36 -8.20 4.72
N ILE A 113 2.33 -8.76 4.08
CA ILE A 113 1.01 -8.14 3.93
C ILE A 113 0.00 -8.92 4.77
N GLY A 114 -0.72 -8.22 5.64
CA GLY A 114 -1.95 -8.69 6.25
C GLY A 114 -3.14 -8.31 5.36
N GLU A 115 -3.94 -9.29 5.00
CA GLU A 115 -5.12 -9.08 4.15
C GLU A 115 -6.30 -9.90 4.69
N ILE A 116 -7.42 -9.23 4.96
CA ILE A 116 -8.69 -9.91 5.26
C ILE A 116 -9.35 -10.24 3.92
N SER A 117 -8.86 -11.27 3.27
CA SER A 117 -9.52 -11.82 2.09
C SER A 117 -10.21 -13.14 2.45
N LYS A 118 -11.14 -13.58 1.58
CA LYS A 118 -11.87 -14.83 1.76
C LYS A 118 -11.00 -16.08 1.67
N CYS A 119 -9.72 -15.93 1.39
CA CYS A 119 -8.77 -17.04 1.18
C CYS A 119 -7.73 -17.05 2.30
N TYR A 120 -7.50 -18.21 2.88
CA TYR A 120 -6.34 -18.48 3.71
C TYR A 120 -5.08 -18.66 2.84
N PRO A 121 -3.92 -18.21 3.32
CA PRO A 121 -3.67 -17.56 4.62
C PRO A 121 -3.99 -16.06 4.60
N CYS A 122 -4.29 -15.49 5.77
CA CYS A 122 -4.50 -14.06 5.97
C CYS A 122 -3.22 -13.22 5.79
N PHE A 123 -2.08 -13.89 5.61
CA PHE A 123 -0.77 -13.28 5.42
C PHE A 123 -0.16 -13.79 4.13
N HIS A 124 0.46 -12.89 3.37
CA HIS A 124 1.26 -13.22 2.21
C HIS A 124 2.40 -12.22 2.06
N VAL A 125 3.36 -12.50 1.23
CA VAL A 125 4.48 -11.61 0.95
C VAL A 125 4.40 -11.07 -0.47
N LYS A 126 4.85 -9.82 -0.66
CA LYS A 126 5.02 -9.19 -1.96
C LYS A 126 6.42 -8.63 -2.06
N LYS A 127 7.07 -8.85 -3.19
CA LYS A 127 8.35 -8.22 -3.46
C LYS A 127 8.14 -6.71 -3.55
N TRP A 128 9.04 -5.91 -2.96
CA TRP A 128 8.94 -4.45 -3.02
C TRP A 128 8.88 -3.94 -4.44
N GLN A 129 9.68 -4.51 -5.33
CA GLN A 129 9.70 -4.15 -6.74
C GLN A 129 8.34 -4.36 -7.44
N ASP A 130 7.57 -5.37 -7.05
CA ASP A 130 6.21 -5.59 -7.56
C ASP A 130 5.26 -4.48 -7.09
N ILE A 131 5.38 -4.05 -5.82
CA ILE A 131 4.60 -2.93 -5.27
C ILE A 131 4.94 -1.63 -6.00
N VAL A 132 6.22 -1.37 -6.22
CA VAL A 132 6.71 -0.21 -6.98
C VAL A 132 6.18 -0.24 -8.42
N THR A 133 6.26 -1.38 -9.08
CA THR A 133 5.74 -1.57 -10.45
C THR A 133 4.25 -1.27 -10.51
N ASP A 134 3.47 -1.75 -9.53
CA ASP A 134 2.04 -1.49 -9.45
C ASP A 134 1.73 0.00 -9.23
N ILE A 135 2.41 0.67 -8.31
CA ILE A 135 2.18 2.09 -8.03
C ILE A 135 2.60 2.97 -9.22
N ASN A 136 3.67 2.59 -9.91
CA ASN A 136 4.22 3.34 -11.04
C ASN A 136 3.48 3.07 -12.36
N CYS A 137 2.71 2.01 -12.48
CA CYS A 137 1.92 1.74 -13.67
C CYS A 137 0.84 2.79 -13.88
N ALA A 138 0.78 3.33 -15.12
CA ALA A 138 -0.23 4.28 -15.55
C ALA A 138 -0.99 3.75 -16.75
N PHE A 139 -2.29 4.06 -16.83
CA PHE A 139 -3.12 3.72 -17.99
C PHE A 139 -2.46 4.20 -19.29
N PRO A 140 -2.43 3.42 -20.37
CA PRO A 140 -3.16 2.14 -20.61
C PRO A 140 -2.51 0.90 -19.98
N GLN A 141 -1.33 1.01 -19.45
CA GLN A 141 -0.65 -0.09 -18.78
C GLN A 141 -1.24 -0.36 -17.39
N PHE A 142 -1.20 -1.62 -16.98
CA PHE A 142 -1.53 -2.03 -15.63
C PHE A 142 -0.69 -3.23 -15.22
N PHE A 143 -0.46 -3.32 -13.93
CA PHE A 143 0.22 -4.45 -13.30
C PHE A 143 -0.73 -5.09 -12.28
N ASN A 144 -0.83 -6.42 -12.29
CA ASN A 144 -1.65 -7.13 -11.33
C ASN A 144 -0.79 -7.76 -10.26
N ILE A 145 -0.68 -7.11 -9.11
CA ILE A 145 0.17 -7.59 -8.01
C ILE A 145 -0.21 -8.99 -7.48
N ARG A 146 -1.42 -9.49 -7.76
CA ARG A 146 -1.84 -10.85 -7.43
C ARG A 146 -1.41 -11.88 -8.47
N LYS A 147 -0.95 -11.43 -9.63
CA LYS A 147 -0.47 -12.23 -10.75
C LYS A 147 0.75 -11.54 -11.34
N SER A 148 1.76 -11.29 -10.51
CA SER A 148 2.98 -10.57 -10.91
C SER A 148 3.80 -11.29 -11.99
N ASP A 149 3.63 -12.61 -12.11
CA ASP A 149 4.19 -13.43 -13.17
C ASP A 149 3.78 -13.00 -14.59
N LEU A 150 2.63 -12.34 -14.72
CA LEU A 150 2.16 -11.81 -16.00
C LEU A 150 2.85 -10.51 -16.42
N GLY A 151 3.64 -9.89 -15.55
CA GLY A 151 4.30 -8.61 -15.79
C GLY A 151 3.33 -7.45 -16.06
N ILE A 152 3.84 -6.40 -16.71
CA ILE A 152 3.04 -5.24 -17.11
C ILE A 152 2.21 -5.61 -18.34
N GLN A 153 0.92 -5.36 -18.25
CA GLN A 153 -0.07 -5.63 -19.28
C GLN A 153 -0.66 -4.34 -19.81
N GLU A 154 -1.30 -4.38 -20.97
CA GLU A 154 -1.98 -3.23 -21.58
C GLU A 154 -3.48 -3.50 -21.75
N LYS A 155 -4.31 -2.55 -21.36
CA LYS A 155 -5.77 -2.60 -21.57
C LYS A 155 -6.12 -2.14 -22.97
N THR A 156 -6.61 -3.04 -23.79
CA THR A 156 -6.94 -2.79 -25.21
C THR A 156 -8.41 -2.37 -25.43
N SER A 157 -9.25 -2.30 -24.43
CA SER A 157 -10.69 -2.11 -24.62
C SER A 157 -11.07 -0.65 -24.85
N LYS A 158 -11.78 -0.39 -25.97
CA LYS A 158 -12.38 0.90 -26.34
C LYS A 158 -13.34 1.49 -25.29
N ALA A 159 -13.87 0.67 -24.38
CA ALA A 159 -14.80 1.07 -23.33
C ALA A 159 -14.19 2.00 -22.26
N PHE A 160 -12.84 2.10 -22.22
CA PHE A 160 -12.13 2.93 -21.25
C PHE A 160 -11.77 4.33 -21.76
N THR A 161 -11.96 4.61 -23.06
CA THR A 161 -11.58 5.89 -23.68
C THR A 161 -12.57 7.03 -23.45
N GLU A 162 -13.78 6.74 -22.97
CA GLU A 162 -14.80 7.76 -22.74
C GLU A 162 -14.89 8.18 -21.27
N GLY A 163 -13.98 9.06 -20.88
CA GLY A 163 -14.26 10.05 -19.83
C GLY A 163 -14.32 9.63 -18.38
N LYS A 164 -14.32 8.36 -18.02
CA LYS A 164 -14.50 7.92 -16.62
C LYS A 164 -13.23 7.74 -15.78
N HIS A 165 -12.05 7.84 -16.37
CA HIS A 165 -10.78 7.64 -15.66
C HIS A 165 -9.83 8.85 -15.77
N LYS A 166 -10.35 10.06 -15.56
CA LYS A 166 -9.50 11.26 -15.46
C LYS A 166 -8.58 11.28 -14.23
N GLY A 167 -8.70 10.34 -13.31
CA GLY A 167 -7.97 10.33 -12.04
C GLY A 167 -6.61 9.63 -12.06
N GLY A 168 -6.22 8.96 -13.13
CA GLY A 168 -4.99 8.17 -13.18
C GLY A 168 -5.03 6.94 -12.25
N ASN A 169 -3.86 6.37 -11.98
CA ASN A 169 -3.73 5.26 -11.02
C ASN A 169 -3.97 5.78 -9.59
N LEU A 170 -4.89 5.16 -8.86
CA LEU A 170 -5.19 5.50 -7.46
C LEU A 170 -4.29 4.73 -6.47
N HIS A 171 -3.41 3.86 -6.97
CA HIS A 171 -2.55 3.03 -6.15
C HIS A 171 -1.56 3.90 -5.37
N CYS A 172 -1.41 3.61 -4.09
CA CYS A 172 -0.55 4.40 -3.21
C CYS A 172 -0.27 3.66 -1.90
N LEU A 173 0.71 4.17 -1.18
CA LEU A 173 0.99 3.82 0.20
C LEU A 173 0.53 4.97 1.10
N ILE A 174 -0.27 4.64 2.13
CA ILE A 174 -0.80 5.58 3.12
C ILE A 174 -0.18 5.22 4.46
N GLU A 175 0.38 6.21 5.15
CA GLU A 175 0.86 6.11 6.52
C GLU A 175 -0.18 6.67 7.48
N PHE A 176 -0.38 6.00 8.60
CA PHE A 176 -1.12 6.45 9.77
C PHE A 176 -0.14 6.51 10.93
N LYS A 177 -0.10 7.65 11.61
CA LYS A 177 0.85 7.88 12.69
C LYS A 177 0.14 8.38 13.94
N SER A 178 0.49 7.82 15.09
CA SER A 178 0.14 8.36 16.41
C SER A 178 1.12 9.49 16.80
N ILE A 179 0.62 10.55 17.44
CA ILE A 179 1.42 11.71 17.88
C ILE A 179 1.30 11.87 19.41
#